data_28f34b9bb8b3815dffd63a19369fc26b
#
_entry.id   28f34b9bb8b3815dffd63a19369fc26b
#
_cell.length_a   1.000
_cell.length_b   1.000
_cell.length_c   1.000
_cell.angle_alpha   90.00
_cell.angle_beta   90.00
_cell.angle_gamma   90.00
#
_symmetry.space_group_name_H-M   'P 1'
#
loop_
_entity.id
_entity.type
_entity.pdbx_description
1 polymer ?
#
loop_
_entity_poly.entity_id
_entity_poly.type
_entity_poly.pdbx_seq_one_letter_code
_entity_poly.pdbx_strand_id
1 'polypeptide(L)'
;MNIQVFYLTFRIAIMRFIKNLLVIIFFLIYCDAMAQSKDELKIQKQKILEEIDYTTNLLNNTKSNKIKSLDYLNVLTTQIQKKEQFLITLNLELSLLIKKISKTEKSINKTINDIAQEEKLLKGLKDEYSKMIFAAFKQKDSRNDIVFIISATDFNQAYKRILYLKQYATFRKNQTQRIEESTIKLKNKKISLVLQKENYIIESNNKKELSNLKFIELEGINKSKEEKKLLVATLVKSEKLFKNEINKNQKKAKRLDDKIRKIIKEEIARAKAKDLKNTNYSLTPEAVALSLEFSNNKGKLPWPLEKGIIISKYGTQKHSVFAGIETFNNGINIATDKNADVRVVFDGTVSRIFFIKGEGKAILINHGEYYSVYSGLKEVTVKAGEKVFSKEKIGVILTHEEDNKTQLHFEIWKGYEKSNPSIWLYNAY
;
A
#
# COMPACT_ATOMS: atom_id res chain seq x y z
N MET A 1 -18.81 -22.37 -56.88
CA MET A 1 -18.17 -21.08 -56.56
C MET A 1 -18.55 -20.51 -55.19
N ASN A 2 -19.04 -21.30 -54.20
CA ASN A 2 -19.56 -20.78 -52.97
C ASN A 2 -18.86 -21.27 -51.66
N ILE A 3 -17.94 -22.21 -51.73
CA ILE A 3 -17.29 -22.77 -50.52
C ILE A 3 -16.13 -21.86 -50.04
N GLN A 4 -15.35 -21.29 -50.96
CA GLN A 4 -14.24 -20.41 -50.60
C GLN A 4 -14.70 -19.06 -49.99
N VAL A 5 -15.83 -18.51 -50.45
CA VAL A 5 -16.37 -17.24 -49.90
C VAL A 5 -16.91 -17.46 -48.47
N PHE A 6 -17.51 -18.62 -48.19
CA PHE A 6 -18.00 -18.97 -46.86
C PHE A 6 -16.83 -19.17 -45.87
N TYR A 7 -15.73 -19.80 -46.28
CA TYR A 7 -14.53 -19.95 -45.47
C TYR A 7 -13.87 -18.60 -45.15
N LEU A 8 -13.85 -17.68 -46.09
CA LEU A 8 -13.25 -16.37 -45.92
C LEU A 8 -14.08 -15.49 -44.94
N THR A 9 -15.39 -15.49 -45.09
CA THR A 9 -16.31 -14.75 -44.19
C THR A 9 -16.32 -15.29 -42.77
N PHE A 10 -16.24 -16.62 -42.62
CA PHE A 10 -16.15 -17.31 -41.34
C PHE A 10 -14.83 -16.99 -40.61
N ARG A 11 -13.70 -16.98 -41.34
CA ARG A 11 -12.38 -16.61 -40.80
C ARG A 11 -12.30 -15.15 -40.36
N ILE A 12 -12.94 -14.25 -41.08
CA ILE A 12 -13.03 -12.82 -40.72
C ILE A 12 -13.89 -12.63 -39.46
N ALA A 13 -15.01 -13.35 -39.34
CA ALA A 13 -15.86 -13.33 -38.15
C ALA A 13 -15.13 -13.84 -36.90
N ILE A 14 -14.39 -14.94 -37.01
CA ILE A 14 -13.57 -15.50 -35.92
C ILE A 14 -12.46 -14.52 -35.53
N MET A 15 -11.75 -13.91 -36.47
CA MET A 15 -10.71 -12.91 -36.18
C MET A 15 -11.29 -11.66 -35.49
N ARG A 16 -12.49 -11.20 -35.88
CA ARG A 16 -13.18 -10.11 -35.18
C ARG A 16 -13.58 -10.50 -33.76
N PHE A 17 -14.08 -11.72 -33.57
CA PHE A 17 -14.44 -12.23 -32.26
C PHE A 17 -13.23 -12.34 -31.32
N ILE A 18 -12.11 -12.91 -31.81
CA ILE A 18 -10.84 -13.00 -31.04
C ILE A 18 -10.28 -11.62 -30.71
N LYS A 19 -10.33 -10.67 -31.65
CA LYS A 19 -9.89 -9.29 -31.40
C LYS A 19 -10.73 -8.59 -30.33
N ASN A 20 -12.05 -8.76 -30.36
CA ASN A 20 -12.95 -8.18 -29.35
C ASN A 20 -12.75 -8.87 -27.99
N LEU A 21 -12.53 -10.18 -27.95
CA LEU A 21 -12.23 -10.93 -26.73
C LEU A 21 -10.89 -10.47 -26.12
N LEU A 22 -9.85 -10.28 -26.93
CA LEU A 22 -8.56 -9.73 -26.48
C LEU A 22 -8.68 -8.31 -25.91
N VAL A 23 -9.50 -7.46 -26.51
CA VAL A 23 -9.77 -6.10 -26.01
C VAL A 23 -10.51 -6.14 -24.66
N ILE A 24 -11.46 -7.06 -24.50
CA ILE A 24 -12.19 -7.25 -23.23
C ILE A 24 -11.25 -7.77 -22.13
N ILE A 25 -10.39 -8.75 -22.44
CA ILE A 25 -9.38 -9.28 -21.49
C ILE A 25 -8.37 -8.19 -21.12
N PHE A 26 -7.90 -7.39 -22.08
CA PHE A 26 -7.01 -6.26 -21.81
C PHE A 26 -7.66 -5.19 -20.93
N PHE A 27 -8.95 -4.95 -21.14
CA PHE A 27 -9.71 -3.99 -20.34
C PHE A 27 -9.96 -4.50 -18.89
N LEU A 28 -10.19 -5.80 -18.72
CA LEU A 28 -10.32 -6.44 -17.40
C LEU A 28 -9.00 -6.37 -16.62
N ILE A 29 -7.86 -6.70 -17.24
CA ILE A 29 -6.53 -6.62 -16.62
C ILE A 29 -6.18 -5.17 -16.23
N TYR A 30 -6.57 -4.18 -17.05
CA TYR A 30 -6.36 -2.75 -16.74
C TYR A 30 -7.23 -2.24 -15.60
N CYS A 31 -8.45 -2.78 -15.46
CA CYS A 31 -9.35 -2.43 -14.36
C CYS A 31 -8.85 -2.96 -13.02
N ASP A 32 -8.33 -4.20 -12.98
CA ASP A 32 -7.74 -4.81 -11.79
C ASP A 32 -6.45 -4.09 -11.34
N ALA A 33 -5.60 -3.67 -12.28
CA ALA A 33 -4.37 -2.93 -11.95
C ALA A 33 -4.64 -1.55 -11.31
N MET A 34 -5.74 -0.89 -11.68
CA MET A 34 -6.14 0.39 -11.08
C MET A 34 -6.81 0.22 -9.70
N ALA A 35 -7.52 -0.88 -9.46
CA ALA A 35 -8.14 -1.19 -8.17
C ALA A 35 -7.07 -1.58 -7.14
N GLN A 36 -6.11 -2.43 -7.52
CA GLN A 36 -4.96 -2.82 -6.67
C GLN A 36 -4.15 -1.60 -6.21
N SER A 37 -3.89 -0.64 -7.10
CA SER A 37 -3.14 0.58 -6.77
C SER A 37 -3.78 1.42 -5.65
N LYS A 38 -5.12 1.47 -5.56
CA LYS A 38 -5.82 2.27 -4.53
C LYS A 38 -5.83 1.56 -3.17
N ASP A 39 -6.04 0.26 -3.16
CA ASP A 39 -6.06 -0.54 -1.93
C ASP A 39 -4.65 -0.67 -1.35
N GLU A 40 -3.63 -0.85 -2.18
CA GLU A 40 -2.22 -0.81 -1.76
C GLU A 40 -1.86 0.53 -1.11
N LEU A 41 -2.28 1.66 -1.70
CA LEU A 41 -2.03 3.00 -1.15
C LEU A 41 -2.71 3.18 0.22
N LYS A 42 -3.92 2.64 0.39
CA LYS A 42 -4.65 2.67 1.65
C LYS A 42 -3.96 1.84 2.74
N ILE A 43 -3.48 0.65 2.39
CA ILE A 43 -2.73 -0.23 3.30
C ILE A 43 -1.40 0.44 3.70
N GLN A 44 -0.67 1.02 2.75
CA GLN A 44 0.56 1.76 3.02
C GLN A 44 0.32 2.95 3.95
N LYS A 45 -0.73 3.73 3.68
CA LYS A 45 -1.14 4.88 4.52
C LYS A 45 -1.43 4.44 5.95
N GLN A 46 -2.21 3.37 6.13
CA GLN A 46 -2.54 2.83 7.44
C GLN A 46 -1.29 2.40 8.21
N LYS A 47 -0.39 1.67 7.55
CA LYS A 47 0.88 1.24 8.14
C LYS A 47 1.75 2.41 8.59
N ILE A 48 1.87 3.46 7.75
CA ILE A 48 2.65 4.65 8.09
C ILE A 48 2.03 5.39 9.30
N LEU A 49 0.71 5.46 9.39
CA LEU A 49 0.03 6.06 10.53
C LEU A 49 0.30 5.31 11.84
N GLU A 50 0.27 3.97 11.81
CA GLU A 50 0.62 3.12 12.96
C GLU A 50 2.08 3.34 13.39
N GLU A 51 3.00 3.46 12.44
CA GLU A 51 4.41 3.75 12.72
C GLU A 51 4.61 5.17 13.28
N ILE A 52 3.85 6.18 12.82
CA ILE A 52 3.87 7.55 13.35
C ILE A 52 3.34 7.57 14.78
N ASP A 53 2.23 6.91 15.06
CA ASP A 53 1.65 6.82 16.40
C ASP A 53 2.64 6.15 17.36
N TYR A 54 3.22 5.04 16.96
CA TYR A 54 4.23 4.34 17.75
C TYR A 54 5.48 5.19 18.03
N THR A 55 6.00 5.92 17.02
CA THR A 55 7.14 6.84 17.23
C THR A 55 6.77 7.98 18.15
N THR A 56 5.53 8.46 18.11
CA THR A 56 5.04 9.52 18.99
C THR A 56 4.99 9.04 20.44
N ASN A 57 4.52 7.83 20.69
CA ASN A 57 4.51 7.20 22.00
C ASN A 57 5.92 6.99 22.55
N LEU A 58 6.86 6.51 21.73
CA LEU A 58 8.27 6.40 22.12
C LEU A 58 8.90 7.74 22.49
N LEU A 59 8.63 8.80 21.72
CA LEU A 59 9.12 10.15 22.03
C LEU A 59 8.55 10.66 23.34
N ASN A 60 7.28 10.44 23.62
CA ASN A 60 6.64 10.82 24.87
C ASN A 60 7.27 10.09 26.08
N ASN A 61 7.57 8.81 25.93
CA ASN A 61 8.18 7.99 26.98
C ASN A 61 9.66 8.38 27.25
N THR A 62 10.36 8.92 26.26
CA THR A 62 11.76 9.37 26.39
C THR A 62 11.91 10.84 26.71
N LYS A 63 10.81 11.56 26.92
CA LYS A 63 10.76 13.03 27.08
C LYS A 63 11.55 13.55 28.29
N SER A 64 11.73 12.75 29.35
CA SER A 64 12.48 13.13 30.55
C SER A 64 13.96 13.40 30.30
N ASN A 65 14.57 12.79 29.28
CA ASN A 65 16.00 12.93 28.91
C ASN A 65 16.22 13.63 27.56
N LYS A 66 15.23 14.40 27.09
CA LYS A 66 15.15 15.04 25.78
C LYS A 66 16.41 15.86 25.41
N ILE A 67 16.97 16.58 26.38
CA ILE A 67 18.00 17.60 26.15
C ILE A 67 19.41 16.99 25.90
N LYS A 68 19.63 15.72 26.24
CA LYS A 68 20.96 15.07 26.19
C LYS A 68 20.99 13.73 25.46
N SER A 69 19.94 13.34 24.75
CA SER A 69 19.84 11.99 24.19
C SER A 69 19.99 11.98 22.68
N LEU A 70 21.06 11.32 22.18
CA LEU A 70 21.22 10.99 20.76
C LEU A 70 20.12 10.04 20.25
N ASP A 71 19.61 9.19 21.13
CA ASP A 71 18.53 8.27 20.78
C ASP A 71 17.21 9.00 20.55
N TYR A 72 16.89 9.99 21.38
CA TYR A 72 15.75 10.87 21.14
C TYR A 72 15.84 11.56 19.77
N LEU A 73 17.02 12.06 19.41
CA LEU A 73 17.26 12.65 18.08
C LEU A 73 17.06 11.63 16.96
N ASN A 74 17.49 10.38 17.14
CA ASN A 74 17.30 9.33 16.14
C ASN A 74 15.83 8.97 15.98
N VAL A 75 15.07 8.81 17.09
CA VAL A 75 13.61 8.57 17.04
C VAL A 75 12.89 9.75 16.40
N LEU A 76 13.21 11.00 16.79
CA LEU A 76 12.62 12.19 16.19
C LEU A 76 12.91 12.30 14.69
N THR A 77 14.14 11.94 14.28
CA THR A 77 14.51 11.93 12.86
C THR A 77 13.70 10.89 12.09
N THR A 78 13.55 9.69 12.65
CA THR A 78 12.73 8.61 12.06
C THR A 78 11.26 9.03 11.97
N GLN A 79 10.72 9.68 13.01
CA GLN A 79 9.35 10.20 12.98
C GLN A 79 9.16 11.23 11.86
N ILE A 80 10.10 12.17 11.72
CA ILE A 80 10.05 13.18 10.64
C ILE A 80 10.03 12.48 9.27
N GLN A 81 10.91 11.49 9.05
CA GLN A 81 10.96 10.72 7.79
C GLN A 81 9.63 9.99 7.51
N LYS A 82 9.02 9.37 8.51
CA LYS A 82 7.72 8.70 8.36
C LYS A 82 6.59 9.68 8.02
N LYS A 83 6.58 10.85 8.67
CA LYS A 83 5.63 11.93 8.35
C LYS A 83 5.85 12.49 6.94
N GLU A 84 7.09 12.62 6.47
CA GLU A 84 7.40 13.01 5.10
C GLU A 84 6.90 11.96 4.08
N GLN A 85 7.08 10.66 4.37
CA GLN A 85 6.51 9.57 3.56
C GLN A 85 4.97 9.64 3.52
N PHE A 86 4.36 9.91 4.68
CA PHE A 86 2.91 10.11 4.74
C PHE A 86 2.43 11.26 3.87
N LEU A 87 3.14 12.40 3.87
CA LEU A 87 2.84 13.54 2.97
C LEU A 87 2.93 13.17 1.49
N ILE A 88 3.90 12.34 1.10
CA ILE A 88 4.01 11.86 -0.28
C ILE A 88 2.76 11.05 -0.63
N THR A 89 2.33 10.15 0.26
CA THR A 89 1.12 9.34 0.08
C THR A 89 -0.14 10.21 -0.04
N LEU A 90 -0.29 11.22 0.83
CA LEU A 90 -1.38 12.19 0.77
C LEU A 90 -1.39 12.98 -0.56
N ASN A 91 -0.22 13.37 -1.06
CA ASN A 91 -0.09 14.07 -2.34
C ASN A 91 -0.54 13.19 -3.51
N LEU A 92 -0.18 11.91 -3.51
CA LEU A 92 -0.63 10.95 -4.53
C LEU A 92 -2.16 10.77 -4.47
N GLU A 93 -2.71 10.54 -3.28
CA GLU A 93 -4.16 10.40 -3.08
C GLU A 93 -4.90 11.66 -3.55
N LEU A 94 -4.40 12.84 -3.20
CA LEU A 94 -4.98 14.12 -3.61
C LEU A 94 -4.92 14.30 -5.14
N SER A 95 -3.83 13.91 -5.78
CA SER A 95 -3.68 13.99 -7.24
C SER A 95 -4.67 13.08 -7.98
N LEU A 96 -4.88 11.86 -7.48
CA LEU A 96 -5.87 10.92 -8.02
C LEU A 96 -7.30 11.46 -7.85
N LEU A 97 -7.60 12.03 -6.69
CA LEU A 97 -8.92 12.61 -6.40
C LEU A 97 -9.21 13.82 -7.27
N ILE A 98 -8.22 14.70 -7.51
CA ILE A 98 -8.36 15.84 -8.43
C ILE A 98 -8.65 15.37 -9.86
N LYS A 99 -7.93 14.33 -10.34
CA LYS A 99 -8.19 13.76 -11.67
C LYS A 99 -9.61 13.18 -11.76
N LYS A 100 -10.07 12.51 -10.69
CA LYS A 100 -11.41 11.93 -10.62
C LYS A 100 -12.48 13.02 -10.65
N ILE A 101 -12.34 14.08 -9.85
CA ILE A 101 -13.23 15.24 -9.83
C ILE A 101 -13.33 15.86 -11.22
N SER A 102 -12.21 16.12 -11.90
CA SER A 102 -12.19 16.67 -13.25
C SER A 102 -12.89 15.77 -14.27
N LYS A 103 -12.75 14.43 -14.15
CA LYS A 103 -13.47 13.48 -15.00
C LYS A 103 -14.98 13.51 -14.74
N THR A 104 -15.39 13.55 -13.47
CA THR A 104 -16.80 13.64 -13.07
C THR A 104 -17.43 14.94 -13.57
N GLU A 105 -16.73 16.07 -13.45
CA GLU A 105 -17.17 17.38 -13.93
C GLU A 105 -17.39 17.40 -15.46
N LYS A 106 -16.43 16.84 -16.22
CA LYS A 106 -16.58 16.68 -17.68
C LYS A 106 -17.79 15.79 -18.03
N SER A 107 -18.02 14.73 -17.27
CA SER A 107 -19.17 13.84 -17.45
C SER A 107 -20.50 14.56 -17.16
N ILE A 108 -20.56 15.36 -16.10
CA ILE A 108 -21.72 16.20 -15.77
C ILE A 108 -22.04 17.14 -16.91
N ASN A 109 -21.05 17.89 -17.41
CA ASN A 109 -21.23 18.83 -18.50
C ASN A 109 -21.71 18.15 -19.79
N LYS A 110 -21.17 16.98 -20.12
CA LYS A 110 -21.64 16.15 -21.23
C LYS A 110 -23.12 15.75 -21.04
N THR A 111 -23.45 15.23 -19.83
CA THR A 111 -24.83 14.81 -19.52
C THR A 111 -25.82 15.98 -19.60
N ILE A 112 -25.43 17.20 -19.17
CA ILE A 112 -26.24 18.40 -19.28
C ILE A 112 -26.53 18.74 -20.77
N ASN A 113 -25.47 18.69 -21.60
CA ASN A 113 -25.66 18.94 -23.06
C ASN A 113 -26.55 17.88 -23.72
N ASP A 114 -26.35 16.60 -23.34
CA ASP A 114 -27.17 15.49 -23.84
C ASP A 114 -28.64 15.62 -23.42
N ILE A 115 -28.92 16.13 -22.21
CA ILE A 115 -30.27 16.41 -21.72
C ILE A 115 -30.89 17.53 -22.55
N ALA A 116 -30.17 18.64 -22.79
CA ALA A 116 -30.67 19.76 -23.58
C ALA A 116 -31.02 19.35 -25.03
N GLN A 117 -30.19 18.49 -25.64
CA GLN A 117 -30.46 17.93 -26.96
C GLN A 117 -31.72 17.05 -26.97
N GLU A 118 -31.85 16.15 -25.98
CA GLU A 118 -33.01 15.26 -25.88
C GLU A 118 -34.31 16.04 -25.58
N GLU A 119 -34.26 17.08 -24.75
CA GLU A 119 -35.41 17.96 -24.49
C GLU A 119 -35.87 18.69 -25.78
N LYS A 120 -34.91 19.17 -26.58
CA LYS A 120 -35.22 19.82 -27.89
C LYS A 120 -35.87 18.82 -28.85
N LEU A 121 -35.30 17.60 -28.94
CA LEU A 121 -35.85 16.53 -29.78
C LEU A 121 -37.27 16.14 -29.32
N LEU A 122 -37.47 15.91 -28.03
CA LEU A 122 -38.77 15.53 -27.46
C LEU A 122 -39.83 16.64 -27.71
N LYS A 123 -39.44 17.92 -27.57
CA LYS A 123 -40.30 19.03 -27.86
C LYS A 123 -40.72 19.00 -29.34
N GLY A 124 -39.80 18.85 -30.30
CA GLY A 124 -40.11 18.73 -31.72
C GLY A 124 -41.07 17.58 -32.04
N LEU A 125 -40.80 16.38 -31.48
CA LEU A 125 -41.68 15.23 -31.66
C LEU A 125 -43.10 15.45 -31.12
N LYS A 126 -43.24 16.12 -29.97
CA LYS A 126 -44.53 16.45 -29.37
C LYS A 126 -45.25 17.49 -30.19
N ASP A 127 -44.58 18.53 -30.72
CA ASP A 127 -45.16 19.57 -31.55
C ASP A 127 -45.69 19.00 -32.89
N GLU A 128 -44.90 18.10 -33.53
CA GLU A 128 -45.36 17.39 -34.75
C GLU A 128 -46.56 16.49 -34.45
N TYR A 129 -46.50 15.71 -33.37
CA TYR A 129 -47.63 14.86 -32.98
C TYR A 129 -48.88 15.66 -32.63
N SER A 130 -48.76 16.81 -31.94
CA SER A 130 -49.86 17.70 -31.64
C SER A 130 -50.54 18.22 -32.90
N LYS A 131 -49.75 18.66 -33.91
CA LYS A 131 -50.30 19.08 -35.21
C LYS A 131 -51.07 17.95 -35.90
N MET A 132 -50.53 16.71 -35.85
CA MET A 132 -51.19 15.53 -36.41
C MET A 132 -52.53 15.23 -35.70
N ILE A 133 -52.54 15.26 -34.36
CA ILE A 133 -53.76 15.03 -33.57
C ILE A 133 -54.80 16.11 -33.83
N PHE A 134 -54.37 17.38 -33.90
CA PHE A 134 -55.26 18.50 -34.21
C PHE A 134 -55.89 18.37 -35.61
N ALA A 135 -55.10 17.98 -36.63
CA ALA A 135 -55.60 17.71 -37.97
C ALA A 135 -56.62 16.54 -37.98
N ALA A 136 -56.30 15.45 -37.27
CA ALA A 136 -57.20 14.29 -37.12
C ALA A 136 -58.50 14.66 -36.38
N PHE A 137 -58.41 15.48 -35.32
CA PHE A 137 -59.59 15.94 -34.58
C PHE A 137 -60.51 16.81 -35.45
N LYS A 138 -59.93 17.72 -36.28
CA LYS A 138 -60.74 18.58 -37.23
C LYS A 138 -61.47 17.75 -38.28
N GLN A 139 -61.01 16.54 -38.59
CA GLN A 139 -61.56 15.58 -39.53
C GLN A 139 -62.40 14.51 -38.89
N LYS A 140 -62.81 14.62 -37.61
CA LYS A 140 -63.42 13.62 -36.75
C LYS A 140 -64.82 13.13 -37.16
N ASP A 141 -65.19 13.16 -38.40
CA ASP A 141 -66.39 12.44 -38.85
C ASP A 141 -65.95 11.01 -39.28
N SER A 142 -66.24 9.96 -38.46
CA SER A 142 -65.87 8.59 -38.75
C SER A 142 -66.40 8.03 -40.08
N ARG A 143 -67.33 8.76 -40.68
CA ARG A 143 -67.83 8.57 -42.07
C ARG A 143 -66.81 8.99 -43.12
N ASN A 144 -65.91 9.91 -42.82
CA ASN A 144 -64.94 10.46 -43.79
C ASN A 144 -63.94 9.43 -44.32
N ASP A 145 -63.45 8.48 -43.51
CA ASP A 145 -62.52 7.44 -43.98
C ASP A 145 -63.18 6.48 -44.94
N ILE A 146 -64.45 6.09 -44.66
CA ILE A 146 -65.24 5.26 -45.56
C ILE A 146 -65.59 5.99 -46.80
N VAL A 147 -66.13 7.24 -46.70
CA VAL A 147 -66.44 8.11 -47.82
C VAL A 147 -65.20 8.39 -48.67
N PHE A 148 -64.00 8.59 -48.04
CA PHE A 148 -62.72 8.76 -48.72
C PHE A 148 -62.33 7.53 -49.55
N ILE A 149 -62.63 6.30 -49.09
CA ILE A 149 -62.35 5.07 -49.83
C ILE A 149 -63.38 4.90 -50.98
N ILE A 150 -64.68 5.09 -50.66
CA ILE A 150 -65.78 4.81 -51.63
C ILE A 150 -65.85 5.88 -52.74
N SER A 151 -65.43 7.13 -52.48
CA SER A 151 -65.29 8.19 -53.48
C SER A 151 -64.18 8.04 -54.50
N ALA A 152 -63.50 6.86 -54.53
CA ALA A 152 -62.49 6.54 -55.52
C ALA A 152 -63.12 6.30 -56.91
N THR A 153 -62.44 6.74 -57.94
CA THR A 153 -62.91 6.64 -59.37
C THR A 153 -62.72 5.21 -59.90
N ASP A 154 -61.79 4.43 -59.33
CA ASP A 154 -61.47 3.04 -59.71
C ASP A 154 -60.93 2.24 -58.51
N PHE A 155 -60.92 0.94 -58.72
CA PHE A 155 -60.43 -0.01 -57.65
C PHE A 155 -58.97 0.23 -57.24
N ASN A 156 -58.11 0.60 -58.17
CA ASN A 156 -56.67 0.84 -57.87
C ASN A 156 -56.50 2.10 -56.99
N GLN A 157 -57.31 3.13 -57.24
CA GLN A 157 -57.38 4.33 -56.41
C GLN A 157 -57.90 4.04 -55.01
N ALA A 158 -58.97 3.22 -54.87
CA ALA A 158 -59.48 2.77 -53.57
C ALA A 158 -58.44 2.02 -52.79
N TYR A 159 -57.73 1.08 -53.41
CA TYR A 159 -56.63 0.34 -52.79
C TYR A 159 -55.50 1.23 -52.31
N LYS A 160 -55.06 2.20 -53.14
CA LYS A 160 -54.04 3.17 -52.74
C LYS A 160 -54.49 4.01 -51.53
N ARG A 161 -55.74 4.45 -51.44
CA ARG A 161 -56.31 5.17 -50.30
C ARG A 161 -56.30 4.36 -49.04
N ILE A 162 -56.59 3.08 -49.05
CA ILE A 162 -56.48 2.14 -47.93
C ILE A 162 -55.02 2.04 -47.48
N LEU A 163 -54.06 1.91 -48.41
CA LEU A 163 -52.64 1.90 -48.08
C LEU A 163 -52.18 3.19 -47.41
N TYR A 164 -52.64 4.34 -47.85
CA TYR A 164 -52.29 5.63 -47.21
C TYR A 164 -52.85 5.72 -45.81
N LEU A 165 -54.11 5.31 -45.56
CA LEU A 165 -54.67 5.25 -44.19
C LEU A 165 -53.90 4.33 -43.29
N LYS A 166 -53.50 3.14 -43.78
CA LYS A 166 -52.68 2.19 -43.04
C LYS A 166 -51.28 2.73 -42.73
N GLN A 167 -50.67 3.39 -43.72
CA GLN A 167 -49.35 4.06 -43.52
C GLN A 167 -49.47 5.19 -42.49
N TYR A 168 -50.49 5.99 -42.54
CA TYR A 168 -50.76 7.08 -41.60
C TYR A 168 -50.97 6.58 -40.18
N ALA A 169 -51.78 5.50 -40.00
CA ALA A 169 -51.97 4.87 -38.71
C ALA A 169 -50.66 4.28 -38.13
N THR A 170 -49.85 3.66 -38.99
CA THR A 170 -48.53 3.13 -38.61
C THR A 170 -47.59 4.25 -38.23
N PHE A 171 -47.59 5.34 -38.99
CA PHE A 171 -46.75 6.50 -38.69
C PHE A 171 -47.12 7.14 -37.34
N ARG A 172 -48.40 7.29 -37.03
CA ARG A 172 -48.87 7.76 -35.72
C ARG A 172 -48.43 6.88 -34.58
N LYS A 173 -48.55 5.55 -34.72
CA LYS A 173 -48.12 4.59 -33.73
C LYS A 173 -46.58 4.69 -33.46
N ASN A 174 -45.80 4.78 -34.54
CA ASN A 174 -44.35 4.92 -34.43
C ASN A 174 -43.97 6.25 -33.78
N GLN A 175 -44.68 7.35 -34.07
CA GLN A 175 -44.45 8.66 -33.49
C GLN A 175 -44.71 8.65 -31.96
N THR A 176 -45.82 8.00 -31.53
CA THR A 176 -46.11 7.84 -30.09
C THR A 176 -45.03 7.05 -29.40
N GLN A 177 -44.60 5.94 -29.99
CA GLN A 177 -43.53 5.11 -29.45
C GLN A 177 -42.21 5.90 -29.30
N ARG A 178 -41.83 6.69 -30.33
CA ARG A 178 -40.63 7.55 -30.27
C ARG A 178 -40.71 8.61 -29.17
N ILE A 179 -41.89 9.20 -28.94
CA ILE A 179 -42.13 10.17 -27.85
C ILE A 179 -41.96 9.48 -26.49
N GLU A 180 -42.50 8.25 -26.33
CA GLU A 180 -42.38 7.47 -25.09
C GLU A 180 -40.93 7.11 -24.83
N GLU A 181 -40.24 6.52 -25.81
CA GLU A 181 -38.81 6.17 -25.71
C GLU A 181 -37.94 7.38 -25.35
N SER A 182 -38.16 8.54 -26.03
CA SER A 182 -37.42 9.76 -25.73
C SER A 182 -37.73 10.29 -24.33
N THR A 183 -38.98 10.16 -23.87
CA THR A 183 -39.38 10.58 -22.51
C THR A 183 -38.67 9.73 -21.43
N ILE A 184 -38.65 8.39 -21.61
CA ILE A 184 -37.96 7.48 -20.73
C ILE A 184 -36.44 7.76 -20.70
N LYS A 185 -35.87 7.97 -21.88
CA LYS A 185 -34.43 8.28 -22.02
C LYS A 185 -34.07 9.59 -21.34
N LEU A 186 -34.90 10.63 -21.49
CA LEU A 186 -34.71 11.90 -20.80
C LEU A 186 -34.78 11.75 -19.28
N LYS A 187 -35.79 11.01 -18.78
CA LYS A 187 -35.92 10.69 -17.34
C LYS A 187 -34.66 10.03 -16.80
N ASN A 188 -34.17 8.99 -17.48
CA ASN A 188 -32.99 8.26 -17.08
C ASN A 188 -31.72 9.16 -17.08
N LYS A 189 -31.56 10.03 -18.09
CA LYS A 189 -30.47 11.00 -18.12
C LYS A 189 -30.53 11.97 -16.93
N LYS A 190 -31.75 12.47 -16.58
CA LYS A 190 -31.93 13.36 -15.41
C LYS A 190 -31.57 12.66 -14.09
N ILE A 191 -31.96 11.41 -13.89
CA ILE A 191 -31.60 10.62 -12.74
C ILE A 191 -30.07 10.45 -12.68
N SER A 192 -29.45 10.08 -13.81
CA SER A 192 -27.98 9.95 -13.89
C SER A 192 -27.26 11.25 -13.54
N LEU A 193 -27.79 12.42 -13.97
CA LEU A 193 -27.21 13.71 -13.63
C LEU A 193 -27.26 14.00 -12.12
N VAL A 194 -28.36 13.65 -11.44
CA VAL A 194 -28.47 13.81 -9.99
C VAL A 194 -27.40 12.98 -9.28
N LEU A 195 -27.28 11.71 -9.62
CA LEU A 195 -26.26 10.81 -9.04
C LEU A 195 -24.83 11.30 -9.31
N GLN A 196 -24.55 11.82 -10.52
CA GLN A 196 -23.24 12.39 -10.83
C GLN A 196 -22.93 13.63 -9.99
N LYS A 197 -23.91 14.51 -9.75
CA LYS A 197 -23.76 15.69 -8.90
C LYS A 197 -23.54 15.34 -7.43
N GLU A 198 -24.26 14.33 -6.91
CA GLU A 198 -24.05 13.84 -5.55
C GLU A 198 -22.62 13.30 -5.39
N ASN A 199 -22.16 12.45 -6.31
CA ASN A 199 -20.79 11.95 -6.31
C ASN A 199 -19.75 13.09 -6.39
N TYR A 200 -19.99 14.12 -7.20
CA TYR A 200 -19.11 15.29 -7.28
C TYR A 200 -19.00 16.03 -5.93
N ILE A 201 -20.11 16.19 -5.23
CA ILE A 201 -20.13 16.83 -3.90
C ILE A 201 -19.32 16.02 -2.89
N ILE A 202 -19.52 14.70 -2.86
CA ILE A 202 -18.77 13.79 -1.97
C ILE A 202 -17.27 13.88 -2.27
N GLU A 203 -16.89 13.79 -3.54
CA GLU A 203 -15.48 13.86 -3.97
C GLU A 203 -14.85 15.22 -3.62
N SER A 204 -15.60 16.30 -3.79
CA SER A 204 -15.16 17.66 -3.46
C SER A 204 -14.94 17.86 -1.95
N ASN A 205 -15.83 17.29 -1.12
CA ASN A 205 -15.68 17.32 0.35
C ASN A 205 -14.47 16.50 0.80
N ASN A 206 -14.30 15.29 0.26
CA ASN A 206 -13.12 14.46 0.53
C ASN A 206 -11.81 15.17 0.15
N LYS A 207 -11.80 15.92 -0.97
CA LYS A 207 -10.65 16.75 -1.37
C LYS A 207 -10.35 17.83 -0.33
N LYS A 208 -11.36 18.51 0.21
CA LYS A 208 -11.18 19.54 1.25
C LYS A 208 -10.59 18.93 2.52
N GLU A 209 -11.15 17.82 3.00
CA GLU A 209 -10.65 17.11 4.18
C GLU A 209 -9.21 16.67 4.02
N LEU A 210 -8.88 16.05 2.89
CA LEU A 210 -7.53 15.59 2.60
C LEU A 210 -6.53 16.76 2.49
N SER A 211 -6.96 17.89 1.93
CA SER A 211 -6.15 19.11 1.84
C SER A 211 -5.87 19.71 3.22
N ASN A 212 -6.88 19.72 4.12
CA ASN A 212 -6.72 20.18 5.49
C ASN A 212 -5.78 19.26 6.29
N LEU A 213 -5.95 17.94 6.15
CA LEU A 213 -5.05 16.97 6.77
C LEU A 213 -3.60 17.19 6.33
N LYS A 214 -3.37 17.38 5.03
CA LYS A 214 -2.05 17.71 4.49
C LYS A 214 -1.46 18.97 5.11
N PHE A 215 -2.26 20.02 5.29
CA PHE A 215 -1.80 21.28 5.89
C PHE A 215 -1.38 21.08 7.35
N ILE A 216 -2.20 20.37 8.15
CA ILE A 216 -1.91 20.05 9.55
C ILE A 216 -0.61 19.23 9.67
N GLU A 217 -0.43 18.21 8.82
CA GLU A 217 0.78 17.40 8.83
C GLU A 217 2.04 18.19 8.44
N LEU A 218 1.93 19.09 7.46
CA LEU A 218 3.03 19.99 7.09
C LEU A 218 3.46 20.88 8.26
N GLU A 219 2.51 21.46 8.98
CA GLU A 219 2.77 22.28 10.16
C GLU A 219 3.44 21.45 11.27
N GLY A 220 2.92 20.24 11.51
CA GLY A 220 3.49 19.30 12.47
C GLY A 220 4.93 18.90 12.15
N ILE A 221 5.24 18.65 10.86
CA ILE A 221 6.61 18.37 10.41
C ILE A 221 7.53 19.57 10.64
N ASN A 222 7.09 20.76 10.30
CA ASN A 222 7.88 21.97 10.50
C ASN A 222 8.21 22.19 11.98
N LYS A 223 7.25 22.00 12.88
CA LYS A 223 7.49 22.04 14.34
C LYS A 223 8.51 20.99 14.78
N SER A 224 8.41 19.76 14.29
CA SER A 224 9.37 18.69 14.58
C SER A 224 10.77 18.98 14.03
N LYS A 225 10.88 19.60 12.86
CA LYS A 225 12.16 20.02 12.26
C LYS A 225 12.84 21.14 13.07
N GLU A 226 12.08 22.11 13.56
CA GLU A 226 12.62 23.16 14.44
C GLU A 226 13.06 22.57 15.80
N GLU A 227 12.28 21.69 16.37
CA GLU A 227 12.68 20.95 17.57
C GLU A 227 13.99 20.19 17.37
N LYS A 228 14.10 19.45 16.25
CA LYS A 228 15.33 18.75 15.86
C LYS A 228 16.51 19.71 15.77
N LYS A 229 16.34 20.88 15.15
CA LYS A 229 17.39 21.88 14.97
C LYS A 229 17.89 22.42 16.32
N LEU A 230 16.97 22.74 17.24
CA LEU A 230 17.30 23.18 18.60
C LEU A 230 18.03 22.09 19.39
N LEU A 231 17.58 20.83 19.26
CA LEU A 231 18.22 19.70 19.92
C LEU A 231 19.65 19.51 19.39
N VAL A 232 19.84 19.53 18.08
CA VAL A 232 21.17 19.43 17.44
C VAL A 232 22.09 20.55 17.95
N ALA A 233 21.62 21.80 18.00
CA ALA A 233 22.41 22.94 18.50
C ALA A 233 22.83 22.73 19.98
N THR A 234 21.96 22.14 20.82
CA THR A 234 22.27 21.83 22.22
C THR A 234 23.30 20.69 22.32
N LEU A 235 23.14 19.63 21.51
CA LEU A 235 24.09 18.51 21.47
C LEU A 235 25.48 18.95 21.01
N VAL A 236 25.56 19.82 20.01
CA VAL A 236 26.85 20.38 19.52
C VAL A 236 27.61 21.15 20.61
N LYS A 237 26.90 21.89 21.47
CA LYS A 237 27.56 22.58 22.63
C LYS A 237 28.21 21.59 23.61
N SER A 238 27.72 20.33 23.65
CA SER A 238 28.25 19.26 24.50
C SER A 238 29.14 18.25 23.73
N GLU A 239 29.70 18.65 22.59
CA GLU A 239 30.43 17.79 21.64
C GLU A 239 31.49 16.90 22.31
N LYS A 240 32.29 17.46 23.21
CA LYS A 240 33.39 16.72 23.87
C LYS A 240 32.87 15.56 24.73
N LEU A 241 31.74 15.74 25.41
CA LEU A 241 31.13 14.69 26.21
C LEU A 241 30.58 13.58 25.33
N PHE A 242 29.88 13.92 24.25
CA PHE A 242 29.33 12.95 23.32
C PHE A 242 30.39 12.22 22.50
N LYS A 243 31.50 12.86 22.11
CA LYS A 243 32.63 12.16 21.49
C LYS A 243 33.20 11.08 22.40
N ASN A 244 33.32 11.35 23.70
CA ASN A 244 33.76 10.36 24.67
C ASN A 244 32.74 9.19 24.81
N GLU A 245 31.46 9.49 24.81
CA GLU A 245 30.39 8.48 24.87
C GLU A 245 30.36 7.61 23.61
N ILE A 246 30.45 8.21 22.43
CA ILE A 246 30.54 7.48 21.15
C ILE A 246 31.75 6.54 21.15
N ASN A 247 32.92 7.02 21.55
CA ASN A 247 34.12 6.18 21.66
C ASN A 247 33.93 5.04 22.66
N LYS A 248 33.27 5.28 23.79
CA LYS A 248 32.94 4.24 24.78
C LYS A 248 32.00 3.18 24.21
N ASN A 249 30.97 3.61 23.48
CA ASN A 249 30.00 2.72 22.84
C ASN A 249 30.62 1.91 21.70
N GLN A 250 31.50 2.52 20.88
CA GLN A 250 32.27 1.79 19.85
C GLN A 250 33.19 0.71 20.47
N LYS A 251 33.86 1.02 21.60
CA LYS A 251 34.66 0.01 22.33
C LYS A 251 33.81 -1.12 22.87
N LYS A 252 32.59 -0.84 23.35
CA LYS A 252 31.63 -1.86 23.80
C LYS A 252 31.18 -2.75 22.63
N ALA A 253 30.80 -2.15 21.52
CA ALA A 253 30.38 -2.86 20.30
C ALA A 253 31.51 -3.79 19.79
N LYS A 254 32.78 -3.30 19.78
CA LYS A 254 33.93 -4.12 19.40
C LYS A 254 34.12 -5.30 20.32
N ARG A 255 34.03 -5.12 21.67
CA ARG A 255 34.14 -6.23 22.64
C ARG A 255 33.02 -7.27 22.44
N LEU A 256 31.80 -6.84 22.11
CA LEU A 256 30.69 -7.72 21.79
C LEU A 256 31.03 -8.55 20.54
N ASP A 257 31.48 -7.87 19.48
CA ASP A 257 31.88 -8.51 18.23
C ASP A 257 32.97 -9.58 18.45
N ASP A 258 34.05 -9.23 19.15
CA ASP A 258 35.13 -10.14 19.45
C ASP A 258 34.64 -11.39 20.23
N LYS A 259 33.69 -11.17 21.15
CA LYS A 259 33.11 -12.25 21.95
C LYS A 259 32.20 -13.16 21.08
N ILE A 260 31.36 -12.59 20.23
CA ILE A 260 30.53 -13.35 19.29
C ILE A 260 31.39 -14.16 18.33
N ARG A 261 32.41 -13.53 17.70
CA ARG A 261 33.35 -14.24 16.80
C ARG A 261 34.03 -15.42 17.48
N LYS A 262 34.48 -15.23 18.73
CA LYS A 262 35.09 -16.29 19.51
C LYS A 262 34.11 -17.45 19.74
N ILE A 263 32.88 -17.16 20.11
CA ILE A 263 31.85 -18.19 20.36
C ILE A 263 31.53 -18.93 19.06
N ILE A 264 31.29 -18.24 17.94
CA ILE A 264 31.02 -18.87 16.64
C ILE A 264 32.23 -19.75 16.23
N LYS A 265 33.47 -19.26 16.41
CA LYS A 265 34.69 -20.04 16.13
C LYS A 265 34.75 -21.31 16.94
N GLU A 266 34.48 -21.25 18.26
CA GLU A 266 34.41 -22.41 19.13
C GLU A 266 33.34 -23.42 18.72
N GLU A 267 32.17 -22.94 18.29
CA GLU A 267 31.08 -23.77 17.84
C GLU A 267 31.40 -24.50 16.53
N ILE A 268 31.93 -23.78 15.54
CA ILE A 268 32.37 -24.38 14.28
C ILE A 268 33.50 -25.41 14.55
N ALA A 269 34.42 -25.09 15.45
CA ALA A 269 35.49 -26.03 15.85
C ALA A 269 34.95 -27.28 16.55
N ARG A 270 33.95 -27.14 17.43
CA ARG A 270 33.27 -28.28 18.08
C ARG A 270 32.48 -29.14 17.09
N ALA A 271 31.79 -28.52 16.14
CA ALA A 271 31.09 -29.22 15.06
C ALA A 271 32.11 -30.05 14.22
N LYS A 272 33.24 -29.41 13.85
CA LYS A 272 34.35 -30.12 13.16
C LYS A 272 34.93 -31.26 13.96
N ALA A 273 35.11 -31.09 15.28
CA ALA A 273 35.69 -32.12 16.13
C ALA A 273 34.76 -33.33 16.37
N LYS A 274 33.43 -33.13 16.30
CA LYS A 274 32.46 -34.23 16.35
C LYS A 274 32.42 -35.03 15.04
N ASP A 275 32.79 -34.43 13.90
CA ASP A 275 32.83 -35.08 12.58
C ASP A 275 34.17 -35.72 12.21
N LEU A 276 35.18 -35.72 13.10
CA LEU A 276 36.48 -36.34 12.86
C LEU A 276 36.43 -37.87 12.59
N LYS A 277 35.23 -38.47 12.58
CA LYS A 277 35.02 -39.84 12.09
C LYS A 277 34.67 -39.91 10.58
N ASN A 278 34.44 -38.78 9.90
CA ASN A 278 34.16 -38.69 8.45
C ASN A 278 35.05 -37.62 7.80
N THR A 279 35.81 -38.00 6.82
CA THR A 279 36.88 -37.23 6.14
C THR A 279 36.41 -36.05 5.29
N ASN A 280 35.14 -35.74 5.25
CA ASN A 280 34.58 -34.58 4.53
C ASN A 280 33.77 -33.68 5.48
N TYR A 281 34.23 -32.45 5.66
CA TYR A 281 33.49 -31.39 6.37
C TYR A 281 32.20 -31.08 5.62
N SER A 282 31.12 -31.66 6.07
CA SER A 282 29.75 -31.25 5.66
C SER A 282 28.93 -31.02 6.92
N LEU A 283 28.11 -29.96 6.88
CA LEU A 283 27.04 -29.77 7.86
C LEU A 283 26.17 -31.03 7.89
N THR A 284 25.55 -31.36 9.04
CA THR A 284 24.56 -32.44 9.06
C THR A 284 23.45 -32.15 8.05
N PRO A 285 22.80 -33.16 7.44
CA PRO A 285 21.71 -32.94 6.48
C PRO A 285 20.63 -32.01 7.05
N GLU A 286 20.34 -32.09 8.34
CA GLU A 286 19.35 -31.22 9.01
C GLU A 286 19.86 -29.77 9.08
N ALA A 287 21.15 -29.54 9.35
CA ALA A 287 21.75 -28.22 9.39
C ALA A 287 21.79 -27.58 7.96
N VAL A 288 22.04 -28.40 6.94
CA VAL A 288 21.97 -27.96 5.53
C VAL A 288 20.54 -27.57 5.16
N ALA A 289 19.54 -28.39 5.49
CA ALA A 289 18.14 -28.11 5.24
C ALA A 289 17.72 -26.81 5.95
N LEU A 290 18.05 -26.66 7.22
CA LEU A 290 17.74 -25.46 8.00
C LEU A 290 18.40 -24.20 7.42
N SER A 291 19.65 -24.31 6.92
CA SER A 291 20.36 -23.22 6.25
C SER A 291 19.68 -22.78 4.95
N LEU A 292 19.23 -23.73 4.15
CA LEU A 292 18.51 -23.46 2.89
C LEU A 292 17.17 -22.79 3.18
N GLU A 293 16.42 -23.29 4.17
CA GLU A 293 15.15 -22.70 4.58
C GLU A 293 15.34 -21.27 5.12
N PHE A 294 16.36 -21.04 5.96
CA PHE A 294 16.71 -19.70 6.43
C PHE A 294 17.00 -18.75 5.24
N SER A 295 17.84 -19.20 4.31
CA SER A 295 18.21 -18.42 3.13
C SER A 295 17.02 -18.07 2.24
N ASN A 296 16.10 -19.02 2.04
CA ASN A 296 14.88 -18.84 1.23
C ASN A 296 13.87 -17.87 1.86
N ASN A 297 13.98 -17.61 3.16
CA ASN A 297 13.15 -16.66 3.90
C ASN A 297 13.76 -15.25 3.99
N LYS A 298 14.78 -14.94 3.19
CA LYS A 298 15.36 -13.59 3.13
C LYS A 298 14.30 -12.56 2.73
N GLY A 299 14.17 -11.49 3.52
CA GLY A 299 13.14 -10.45 3.38
C GLY A 299 11.76 -10.83 3.91
N LYS A 300 11.59 -12.04 4.45
CA LYS A 300 10.32 -12.56 4.98
C LYS A 300 10.39 -12.91 6.47
N LEU A 301 11.57 -12.84 7.10
CA LEU A 301 11.71 -13.18 8.51
C LEU A 301 10.86 -12.23 9.37
N PRO A 302 10.17 -12.76 10.41
CA PRO A 302 9.46 -11.93 11.36
C PRO A 302 10.42 -11.03 12.13
N TRP A 303 9.94 -9.92 12.63
CA TRP A 303 10.72 -9.06 13.50
C TRP A 303 11.00 -9.74 14.85
N PRO A 304 12.19 -9.49 15.44
CA PRO A 304 12.57 -10.05 16.74
C PRO A 304 11.79 -9.43 17.91
N LEU A 305 10.97 -8.44 17.65
CA LEU A 305 10.07 -7.75 18.57
C LEU A 305 8.69 -7.65 17.92
N GLU A 306 7.64 -7.55 18.69
CA GLU A 306 6.29 -7.34 18.18
C GLU A 306 6.14 -5.94 17.60
N LYS A 307 6.68 -4.94 18.32
CA LYS A 307 6.73 -3.53 17.92
C LYS A 307 8.14 -3.00 18.09
N GLY A 308 8.59 -2.19 17.14
CA GLY A 308 9.91 -1.57 17.23
C GLY A 308 10.26 -0.74 16.01
N ILE A 309 11.26 0.14 16.18
CA ILE A 309 11.76 1.04 15.13
C ILE A 309 13.26 0.92 15.06
N ILE A 310 13.80 0.76 13.86
CA ILE A 310 15.24 0.76 13.63
C ILE A 310 15.77 2.19 13.81
N ILE A 311 16.51 2.41 14.90
CA ILE A 311 17.14 3.68 15.23
C ILE A 311 18.61 3.76 14.81
N SER A 312 19.24 2.61 14.54
CA SER A 312 20.60 2.54 13.98
C SER A 312 20.66 1.39 12.98
N LYS A 313 21.07 1.70 11.76
CA LYS A 313 21.19 0.74 10.66
C LYS A 313 22.53 0.01 10.71
N TYR A 314 22.65 -1.08 9.97
CA TYR A 314 23.88 -1.83 9.77
C TYR A 314 24.92 -1.06 8.96
N GLY A 315 26.18 -1.25 9.29
CA GLY A 315 27.33 -0.74 8.53
C GLY A 315 27.84 0.62 9.02
N THR A 316 28.69 1.26 8.21
CA THR A 316 29.26 2.56 8.52
C THR A 316 28.26 3.66 8.26
N GLN A 317 28.03 4.50 9.24
CA GLN A 317 27.11 5.64 9.17
C GLN A 317 27.84 6.91 9.61
N LYS A 318 27.64 8.00 8.86
CA LYS A 318 28.06 9.33 9.29
C LYS A 318 27.21 9.76 10.48
N HIS A 319 27.86 10.27 11.52
CA HIS A 319 27.13 10.72 12.70
C HIS A 319 26.25 11.92 12.36
N SER A 320 24.96 11.86 12.73
CA SER A 320 23.93 12.83 12.33
C SER A 320 24.15 14.26 12.87
N VAL A 321 24.96 14.41 13.92
CA VAL A 321 25.23 15.70 14.60
C VAL A 321 26.67 16.14 14.44
N PHE A 322 27.62 15.23 14.57
CA PHE A 322 29.04 15.57 14.61
C PHE A 322 29.72 15.28 13.26
N ALA A 323 30.05 16.33 12.53
CA ALA A 323 30.76 16.21 11.25
C ALA A 323 32.11 15.51 11.43
N GLY A 324 32.45 14.58 10.52
CA GLY A 324 33.71 13.84 10.53
C GLY A 324 33.77 12.67 11.51
N ILE A 325 32.68 12.36 12.24
CA ILE A 325 32.59 11.13 13.04
C ILE A 325 31.81 10.10 12.24
N GLU A 326 32.40 8.92 12.09
CA GLU A 326 31.74 7.74 11.55
C GLU A 326 31.54 6.72 12.66
N THR A 327 30.37 6.12 12.70
CA THR A 327 30.04 5.01 13.61
C THR A 327 29.78 3.77 12.79
N PHE A 328 30.29 2.63 13.24
CA PHE A 328 30.02 1.34 12.63
C PHE A 328 29.10 0.51 13.52
N ASN A 329 28.03 0.00 12.93
CA ASN A 329 27.09 -0.89 13.61
C ASN A 329 27.14 -2.30 12.97
N ASN A 330 27.40 -3.31 13.78
CA ASN A 330 27.50 -4.71 13.35
C ASN A 330 26.17 -5.35 13.02
N GLY A 331 25.08 -4.76 13.49
CA GLY A 331 23.71 -5.19 13.30
C GLY A 331 22.77 -4.01 13.14
N ILE A 332 21.57 -4.12 13.66
CA ILE A 332 20.59 -3.04 13.76
C ILE A 332 20.21 -2.83 15.23
N ASN A 333 19.96 -1.57 15.60
CA ASN A 333 19.38 -1.30 16.91
C ASN A 333 17.90 -0.96 16.72
N ILE A 334 17.05 -1.66 17.45
CA ILE A 334 15.60 -1.52 17.40
C ILE A 334 15.12 -0.95 18.74
N ALA A 335 14.64 0.29 18.73
CA ALA A 335 13.97 0.88 19.90
C ALA A 335 12.58 0.25 20.07
N THR A 336 12.22 -0.01 21.32
CA THR A 336 10.95 -0.65 21.68
C THR A 336 10.44 -0.17 23.03
N ASP A 337 9.28 -0.67 23.43
CA ASP A 337 8.66 -0.38 24.73
C ASP A 337 9.41 -1.09 25.87
N LYS A 338 9.23 -0.55 27.09
CA LYS A 338 9.78 -1.17 28.30
C LYS A 338 9.20 -2.56 28.49
N ASN A 339 10.07 -3.52 28.91
CA ASN A 339 9.72 -4.90 29.15
C ASN A 339 9.12 -5.63 27.93
N ALA A 340 9.40 -5.17 26.71
CA ALA A 340 8.98 -5.85 25.49
C ALA A 340 9.59 -7.27 25.43
N ASP A 341 8.80 -8.21 24.94
CA ASP A 341 9.23 -9.59 24.72
C ASP A 341 10.08 -9.69 23.45
N VAL A 342 11.21 -10.38 23.58
CA VAL A 342 12.10 -10.70 22.44
C VAL A 342 11.79 -12.11 21.97
N ARG A 343 11.62 -12.23 20.64
CA ARG A 343 11.23 -13.49 20.00
C ARG A 343 12.20 -13.90 18.89
N VAL A 344 12.25 -15.18 18.62
CA VAL A 344 13.09 -15.77 17.57
C VAL A 344 12.59 -15.39 16.19
N VAL A 345 13.50 -15.04 15.28
CA VAL A 345 13.15 -14.71 13.88
C VAL A 345 13.00 -15.95 13.00
N PHE A 346 13.58 -17.09 13.38
CA PHE A 346 13.53 -18.35 12.61
C PHE A 346 13.86 -19.54 13.49
N ASP A 347 13.38 -20.73 13.13
CA ASP A 347 13.66 -21.98 13.84
C ASP A 347 15.16 -22.22 14.00
N GLY A 348 15.55 -22.74 15.15
CA GLY A 348 16.97 -22.97 15.43
C GLY A 348 17.25 -23.63 16.77
N THR A 349 18.50 -23.61 17.14
CA THR A 349 18.97 -24.12 18.45
C THR A 349 19.76 -23.05 19.18
N VAL A 350 19.42 -22.80 20.44
CA VAL A 350 20.14 -21.84 21.27
C VAL A 350 21.58 -22.33 21.46
N SER A 351 22.51 -21.66 20.81
CA SER A 351 23.93 -22.01 20.83
C SER A 351 24.57 -21.63 22.16
N ARG A 352 24.38 -20.39 22.58
CA ARG A 352 24.95 -19.87 23.81
C ARG A 352 24.17 -18.65 24.34
N ILE A 353 24.15 -18.55 25.69
CA ILE A 353 23.69 -17.38 26.42
C ILE A 353 24.91 -16.80 27.15
N PHE A 354 25.12 -15.49 27.05
CA PHE A 354 26.26 -14.84 27.70
C PHE A 354 25.90 -13.44 28.19
N PHE A 355 26.59 -13.00 29.23
CA PHE A 355 26.42 -11.68 29.81
C PHE A 355 27.44 -10.68 29.22
N ILE A 356 26.97 -9.44 28.96
CA ILE A 356 27.79 -8.33 28.51
C ILE A 356 27.69 -7.23 29.55
N LYS A 357 28.81 -6.89 30.19
CA LYS A 357 28.84 -5.88 31.24
C LYS A 357 28.32 -4.52 30.71
N GLY A 358 27.20 -4.03 31.26
CA GLY A 358 26.58 -2.78 30.91
C GLY A 358 25.68 -2.82 29.67
N GLU A 359 25.40 -4.03 29.12
CA GLU A 359 24.49 -4.22 27.98
C GLU A 359 23.46 -5.34 28.26
N GLY A 360 23.58 -6.03 29.41
CA GLY A 360 22.68 -7.12 29.77
C GLY A 360 23.09 -8.47 29.17
N LYS A 361 22.13 -9.36 28.98
CA LYS A 361 22.33 -10.71 28.43
C LYS A 361 22.22 -10.69 26.91
N ALA A 362 22.88 -11.65 26.27
CA ALA A 362 22.79 -11.91 24.86
C ALA A 362 22.57 -13.38 24.58
N ILE A 363 21.83 -13.69 23.51
CA ILE A 363 21.54 -15.05 23.04
C ILE A 363 22.09 -15.18 21.63
N LEU A 364 22.80 -16.25 21.37
CA LEU A 364 23.23 -16.70 20.05
C LEU A 364 22.37 -17.91 19.65
N ILE A 365 21.68 -17.86 18.53
CA ILE A 365 20.87 -18.96 17.99
C ILE A 365 21.50 -19.43 16.69
N ASN A 366 21.63 -20.74 16.53
CA ASN A 366 22.15 -21.41 15.35
C ASN A 366 20.99 -21.84 14.44
N HIS A 367 21.09 -21.51 13.17
CA HIS A 367 20.14 -21.85 12.09
C HIS A 367 20.87 -22.61 10.96
N GLY A 368 21.86 -23.45 11.30
CA GLY A 368 22.73 -24.14 10.36
C GLY A 368 23.99 -23.34 10.06
N GLU A 369 24.16 -22.81 8.84
CA GLU A 369 25.28 -21.89 8.51
C GLU A 369 25.05 -20.47 9.05
N TYR A 370 23.81 -20.15 9.39
CA TYR A 370 23.44 -18.83 9.87
C TYR A 370 23.33 -18.78 11.38
N TYR A 371 23.60 -17.61 11.93
CA TYR A 371 23.42 -17.32 13.35
C TYR A 371 22.68 -16.01 13.51
N SER A 372 21.75 -15.97 14.46
CA SER A 372 21.12 -14.72 14.92
C SER A 372 21.58 -14.40 16.34
N VAL A 373 21.84 -13.11 16.59
CA VAL A 373 22.28 -12.59 17.89
C VAL A 373 21.26 -11.60 18.39
N TYR A 374 20.82 -11.80 19.63
CA TYR A 374 19.90 -10.93 20.35
C TYR A 374 20.60 -10.42 21.59
N SER A 375 20.90 -9.12 21.67
CA SER A 375 21.56 -8.50 22.83
C SER A 375 20.79 -7.31 23.38
N GLY A 376 21.03 -7.02 24.65
CA GLY A 376 20.23 -6.03 25.40
C GLY A 376 19.06 -6.67 26.17
N LEU A 377 19.22 -7.92 26.62
CA LEU A 377 18.18 -8.63 27.34
C LEU A 377 18.38 -8.48 28.87
N LYS A 378 17.29 -8.20 29.58
CA LYS A 378 17.19 -8.24 31.04
C LYS A 378 17.10 -9.70 31.53
N GLU A 379 16.19 -10.44 30.90
CA GLU A 379 15.90 -11.81 31.25
C GLU A 379 15.94 -12.69 30.01
N VAL A 380 16.32 -13.96 30.21
CA VAL A 380 16.33 -14.98 29.17
C VAL A 380 15.49 -16.14 29.65
N THR A 381 14.55 -16.61 28.83
CA THR A 381 13.58 -17.67 29.16
C THR A 381 13.97 -19.05 28.65
N VAL A 382 14.99 -19.11 27.79
CA VAL A 382 15.47 -20.35 27.14
C VAL A 382 16.84 -20.77 27.66
N LYS A 383 17.26 -22.02 27.42
CA LYS A 383 18.55 -22.59 27.84
C LYS A 383 19.45 -22.92 26.65
N ALA A 384 20.76 -22.92 26.86
CA ALA A 384 21.69 -23.36 25.82
C ALA A 384 21.44 -24.84 25.44
N GLY A 385 21.42 -25.13 24.15
CA GLY A 385 21.07 -26.44 23.57
C GLY A 385 19.56 -26.62 23.30
N GLU A 386 18.70 -25.72 23.72
CA GLU A 386 17.25 -25.78 23.51
C GLU A 386 16.92 -25.49 22.08
N LYS A 387 15.96 -26.23 21.46
CA LYS A 387 15.38 -25.93 20.19
C LYS A 387 14.32 -24.86 20.38
N VAL A 388 14.31 -23.88 19.49
CA VAL A 388 13.39 -22.74 19.49
C VAL A 388 12.76 -22.57 18.13
N PHE A 389 11.51 -22.12 18.10
CA PHE A 389 10.73 -21.97 16.89
C PHE A 389 10.52 -20.49 16.54
N SER A 390 10.24 -20.20 15.29
CA SER A 390 9.96 -18.85 14.81
C SER A 390 8.86 -18.18 15.63
N LYS A 391 9.07 -16.94 16.04
CA LYS A 391 8.22 -16.13 16.93
C LYS A 391 8.11 -16.60 18.38
N GLU A 392 8.84 -17.63 18.78
CA GLU A 392 8.91 -18.06 20.18
C GLU A 392 9.61 -17.02 21.04
N LYS A 393 9.10 -16.76 22.23
CA LYS A 393 9.67 -15.82 23.21
C LYS A 393 10.96 -16.41 23.81
N ILE A 394 12.05 -15.64 23.73
CA ILE A 394 13.37 -16.05 24.27
C ILE A 394 13.85 -15.18 25.41
N GLY A 395 13.18 -14.09 25.70
CA GLY A 395 13.56 -13.20 26.79
C GLY A 395 12.78 -11.90 26.81
N VAL A 396 13.21 -11.02 27.72
CA VAL A 396 12.64 -9.68 27.92
C VAL A 396 13.74 -8.65 27.77
N ILE A 397 13.43 -7.54 27.11
CA ILE A 397 14.37 -6.46 26.83
C ILE A 397 14.80 -5.73 28.11
N LEU A 398 16.06 -5.28 28.16
CA LEU A 398 16.59 -4.43 29.22
C LEU A 398 16.24 -2.98 28.97
N THR A 399 15.71 -2.31 30.00
CA THR A 399 15.62 -0.85 30.00
C THR A 399 16.75 -0.31 30.90
N HIS A 400 17.64 0.50 30.35
CA HIS A 400 18.69 1.16 31.11
C HIS A 400 18.08 2.28 31.98
N GLU A 401 18.28 2.24 33.28
CA GLU A 401 17.68 3.20 34.25
C GLU A 401 18.27 4.61 34.09
N GLU A 402 19.56 4.72 33.72
CA GLU A 402 20.27 6.00 33.64
C GLU A 402 19.70 6.91 32.52
N ASP A 403 19.37 6.36 31.37
CA ASP A 403 18.93 7.07 30.18
C ASP A 403 17.54 6.65 29.67
N ASN A 404 16.86 5.75 30.41
CA ASN A 404 15.55 5.20 30.06
C ASN A 404 15.49 4.54 28.68
N LYS A 405 16.65 4.05 28.22
CA LYS A 405 16.85 3.49 26.89
C LYS A 405 16.41 2.04 26.85
N THR A 406 15.49 1.72 25.96
CA THR A 406 15.01 0.36 25.71
C THR A 406 15.24 0.02 24.26
N GLN A 407 16.23 -0.80 23.98
CA GLN A 407 16.58 -1.21 22.61
C GLN A 407 17.14 -2.62 22.54
N LEU A 408 16.80 -3.31 21.46
CA LEU A 408 17.40 -4.58 21.08
C LEU A 408 18.50 -4.32 20.05
N HIS A 409 19.69 -4.89 20.28
CA HIS A 409 20.71 -5.00 19.23
C HIS A 409 20.59 -6.37 18.59
N PHE A 410 20.37 -6.41 17.28
CA PHE A 410 20.11 -7.62 16.51
C PHE A 410 21.09 -7.78 15.37
N GLU A 411 21.75 -8.94 15.28
CA GLU A 411 22.71 -9.27 14.23
C GLU A 411 22.34 -10.58 13.53
N ILE A 412 22.70 -10.69 12.25
CA ILE A 412 22.68 -11.93 11.48
C ILE A 412 24.07 -12.19 10.92
N TRP A 413 24.54 -13.42 11.11
CA TRP A 413 25.84 -13.88 10.64
C TRP A 413 25.67 -15.08 9.72
N LYS A 414 26.55 -15.19 8.70
CA LYS A 414 26.74 -16.41 7.93
C LYS A 414 28.17 -16.89 8.15
N GLY A 415 28.36 -17.98 8.91
CA GLY A 415 29.66 -18.37 9.38
C GLY A 415 30.34 -17.25 10.17
N TYR A 416 31.46 -16.71 9.64
CA TYR A 416 32.21 -15.60 10.25
C TYR A 416 31.83 -14.22 9.70
N GLU A 417 30.97 -14.15 8.70
CA GLU A 417 30.60 -12.91 8.02
C GLU A 417 29.28 -12.36 8.55
N LYS A 418 29.24 -11.04 8.75
CA LYS A 418 28.04 -10.33 9.15
C LYS A 418 27.19 -9.99 7.93
N SER A 419 25.90 -10.09 8.09
CA SER A 419 24.92 -9.69 7.10
C SER A 419 24.05 -8.55 7.63
N ASN A 420 23.64 -7.64 6.76
CA ASN A 420 22.70 -6.59 7.14
C ASN A 420 21.35 -7.20 7.55
N PRO A 421 20.92 -7.11 8.82
CA PRO A 421 19.67 -7.72 9.25
C PRO A 421 18.43 -7.14 8.58
N SER A 422 18.46 -5.87 8.18
CA SER A 422 17.29 -5.23 7.55
C SER A 422 16.86 -5.89 6.24
N ILE A 423 17.81 -6.51 5.50
CA ILE A 423 17.45 -7.20 4.24
C ILE A 423 16.80 -8.58 4.47
N TRP A 424 16.81 -9.07 5.71
CA TRP A 424 16.24 -10.37 6.10
C TRP A 424 14.84 -10.23 6.69
N LEU A 425 14.59 -9.14 7.42
CA LEU A 425 13.34 -8.89 8.11
C LEU A 425 12.26 -8.39 7.13
N TYR A 426 11.04 -8.82 7.34
CA TYR A 426 9.89 -8.40 6.52
C TYR A 426 9.66 -6.89 6.63
N ASN A 427 9.68 -6.19 5.50
CA ASN A 427 9.45 -4.74 5.40
C ASN A 427 10.29 -3.87 6.36
N ALA A 428 11.58 -4.18 6.54
CA ALA A 428 12.49 -3.46 7.45
C ALA A 428 13.33 -2.36 6.75
N TYR A 429 12.94 -1.91 5.57
CA TYR A 429 13.66 -0.91 4.77
C TYR A 429 13.25 0.53 5.09
#